data_4a142dc0a0a8250d7ca09e6f492ef7e6
#
_entry.id   4a142dc0a0a8250d7ca09e6f492ef7e6
#
_cell.length_a   1.000
_cell.length_b   1.000
_cell.length_c   1.000
_cell.angle_alpha   90.00
_cell.angle_beta   90.00
_cell.angle_gamma   90.00
#
_symmetry.space_group_name_H-M   'P 1'
#
loop_
_entity.id
_entity.type
_entity.pdbx_description
1 polymer ?
#
loop_
_entity_poly.entity_id
_entity_poly.type
_entity_poly.pdbx_seq_one_letter_code
_entity_poly.pdbx_strand_id
1 'polypeptide(L)'
;MFTRCPKLSSVAAVIVFCLMSNARAAPAKETGRYEWVTLGTAGGPVAQPGRNEPANLVVRGGEAHLVDAGDGAMTAVVEAGTDYRALRSVWISHIHFDHLGGLYAVLGLRLQTRAVGPLSIYGPPGMREIVNGLLAAMRPSARSGFGVPGEVAIDPAAGITVVELKDGDIIERDGLKVTIAANSHYSFAEGSAEEKYFRSYSFRFDLADRSIVYTGDTGPSDKVINLARGADLLVTEMVDLDGIKATMTRYAKHMSAKEIDVATQHLTSHHLTTADISAMAARAGVKAVVVTHIAGGNSKDAYASDRYAAEIGKTFRGPVHIAKDLERF
;
A
#
# COMPACT_ATOMS: atom_id res chain seq x y z
N MET A 1 68.32 -6.21 -45.07
CA MET A 1 67.49 -5.02 -44.87
C MET A 1 66.59 -5.36 -43.69
N PHE A 2 66.99 -4.95 -42.48
CA PHE A 2 66.31 -5.34 -41.21
C PHE A 2 65.43 -4.19 -40.76
N THR A 3 64.11 -4.41 -40.69
CA THR A 3 63.19 -3.46 -40.09
C THR A 3 62.88 -3.89 -38.65
N ARG A 4 63.19 -2.99 -37.73
CA ARG A 4 62.96 -3.16 -36.27
C ARG A 4 61.47 -2.94 -35.91
N CYS A 5 60.94 -3.86 -35.15
CA CYS A 5 59.66 -3.72 -34.45
C CYS A 5 59.81 -2.82 -33.21
N PRO A 6 58.89 -1.92 -32.92
CA PRO A 6 58.94 -1.12 -31.69
C PRO A 6 58.37 -1.92 -30.50
N LYS A 7 59.04 -1.80 -29.37
CA LYS A 7 58.64 -2.35 -28.06
C LYS A 7 57.42 -1.61 -27.53
N LEU A 8 56.34 -2.32 -27.23
CA LEU A 8 55.21 -1.82 -26.42
C LEU A 8 55.66 -1.74 -24.96
N SER A 9 55.65 -0.54 -24.40
CA SER A 9 55.83 -0.30 -22.98
C SER A 9 54.52 -0.54 -22.24
N SER A 10 54.53 -1.51 -21.33
CA SER A 10 53.40 -1.80 -20.42
C SER A 10 53.30 -0.69 -19.36
N VAL A 11 52.27 0.10 -19.42
CA VAL A 11 51.87 1.02 -18.34
C VAL A 11 51.04 0.22 -17.34
N ALA A 12 51.64 -0.12 -16.20
CA ALA A 12 50.87 -0.69 -15.08
C ALA A 12 50.09 0.43 -14.40
N ALA A 13 48.78 0.43 -14.57
CA ALA A 13 47.87 1.29 -13.81
C ALA A 13 47.77 0.71 -12.38
N VAL A 14 48.34 1.39 -11.41
CA VAL A 14 48.14 1.12 -9.99
C VAL A 14 46.80 1.70 -9.58
N ILE A 15 45.77 0.83 -9.44
CA ILE A 15 44.50 1.23 -8.85
C ILE A 15 44.68 1.24 -7.33
N VAL A 16 44.83 2.44 -6.76
CA VAL A 16 44.79 2.64 -5.30
C VAL A 16 43.36 2.47 -4.82
N PHE A 17 43.06 1.33 -4.21
CA PHE A 17 41.81 1.11 -3.47
C PHE A 17 41.90 1.93 -2.17
N CYS A 18 41.29 3.11 -2.15
CA CYS A 18 40.99 3.80 -0.90
C CYS A 18 39.96 2.98 -0.13
N LEU A 19 40.38 2.26 0.88
CA LEU A 19 39.53 1.72 1.92
C LEU A 19 38.90 2.92 2.69
N MET A 20 37.79 3.41 2.19
CA MET A 20 36.94 4.31 2.97
C MET A 20 36.31 3.48 4.10
N SER A 21 36.83 3.67 5.32
CA SER A 21 36.19 3.20 6.53
C SER A 21 34.76 3.76 6.56
N ASN A 22 33.77 2.88 6.40
CA ASN A 22 32.37 3.18 6.64
C ASN A 22 32.19 3.51 8.15
N ALA A 23 32.51 4.71 8.54
CA ALA A 23 31.98 5.29 9.74
C ALA A 23 30.47 5.42 9.49
N ARG A 24 29.69 4.50 10.07
CA ARG A 24 28.24 4.56 10.09
C ARG A 24 27.89 5.85 10.82
N ALA A 25 27.56 6.89 10.07
CA ALA A 25 27.03 8.11 10.64
C ALA A 25 25.82 7.69 11.51
N ALA A 26 25.80 8.14 12.77
CA ALA A 26 24.62 8.00 13.60
C ALA A 26 23.43 8.58 12.82
N PRO A 27 22.25 7.92 12.84
CA PRO A 27 21.10 8.42 12.11
C PRO A 27 20.89 9.88 12.54
N ALA A 28 20.91 10.78 11.55
CA ALA A 28 20.51 12.16 11.78
C ALA A 28 19.12 12.10 12.41
N LYS A 29 18.91 12.83 13.52
CA LYS A 29 17.60 12.95 14.16
C LYS A 29 16.64 13.41 13.07
N GLU A 30 15.70 12.55 12.69
CA GLU A 30 14.73 12.85 11.65
C GLU A 30 13.95 14.09 12.02
N THR A 31 14.19 15.17 11.27
CA THR A 31 13.48 16.43 11.39
C THR A 31 12.41 16.44 10.29
N GLY A 32 11.16 16.39 10.68
CA GLY A 32 10.04 16.45 9.75
C GLY A 32 8.76 15.93 10.39
N ARG A 33 7.64 16.34 9.84
CA ARG A 33 6.33 15.82 10.18
C ARG A 33 6.08 14.51 9.45
N TYR A 34 5.33 13.59 10.03
CA TYR A 34 4.81 12.44 9.31
C TYR A 34 3.77 12.91 8.28
N GLU A 35 3.91 12.39 7.07
CA GLU A 35 2.99 12.63 5.96
C GLU A 35 2.32 11.31 5.54
N TRP A 36 1.06 11.41 5.16
CA TRP A 36 0.37 10.39 4.40
C TRP A 36 0.43 10.76 2.92
N VAL A 37 0.88 9.84 2.06
CA VAL A 37 0.94 10.05 0.62
C VAL A 37 0.07 9.03 -0.07
N THR A 38 -0.89 9.47 -0.85
CA THR A 38 -1.70 8.57 -1.70
C THR A 38 -0.91 8.24 -2.96
N LEU A 39 -0.56 6.98 -3.18
CA LEU A 39 0.16 6.50 -4.36
C LEU A 39 -0.77 6.01 -5.46
N GLY A 40 -1.91 5.46 -5.05
CA GLY A 40 -2.96 4.98 -5.92
C GLY A 40 -4.32 5.14 -5.25
N THR A 41 -5.26 5.72 -5.96
CA THR A 41 -6.57 6.13 -5.45
C THR A 41 -7.74 5.48 -6.19
N ALA A 42 -7.48 4.61 -7.19
CA ALA A 42 -8.52 3.78 -7.78
C ALA A 42 -9.04 2.77 -6.76
N GLY A 43 -10.32 2.45 -6.81
CA GLY A 43 -10.92 1.32 -6.13
C GLY A 43 -11.18 0.20 -7.13
N GLY A 44 -10.81 -1.03 -6.76
CA GLY A 44 -11.01 -2.21 -7.58
C GLY A 44 -12.49 -2.59 -7.77
N PRO A 45 -12.75 -3.72 -8.42
CA PRO A 45 -11.79 -4.63 -9.03
C PRO A 45 -11.34 -4.24 -10.44
N VAL A 46 -11.73 -3.08 -10.95
CA VAL A 46 -11.51 -2.66 -12.34
C VAL A 46 -10.48 -1.54 -12.37
N ALA A 47 -9.36 -1.80 -13.05
CA ALA A 47 -8.33 -0.78 -13.27
C ALA A 47 -8.90 0.48 -13.94
N GLN A 48 -8.52 1.63 -13.45
CA GLN A 48 -9.03 2.93 -13.88
C GLN A 48 -7.94 3.71 -14.63
N PRO A 49 -8.22 4.26 -15.83
CA PRO A 49 -7.24 5.06 -16.53
C PRO A 49 -6.80 6.31 -15.73
N GLY A 50 -5.49 6.47 -15.52
CA GLY A 50 -4.92 7.63 -14.84
C GLY A 50 -5.01 7.61 -13.32
N ARG A 51 -5.31 6.46 -12.74
CA ARG A 51 -5.18 6.19 -11.31
C ARG A 51 -4.56 4.81 -11.10
N ASN A 52 -3.62 4.72 -10.17
CA ASN A 52 -3.07 3.44 -9.72
C ASN A 52 -4.06 2.77 -8.74
N GLU A 53 -3.92 1.46 -8.61
CA GLU A 53 -4.63 0.67 -7.60
C GLU A 53 -4.22 1.09 -6.18
N PRO A 54 -4.98 0.72 -5.12
CA PRO A 54 -4.79 1.23 -3.76
C PRO A 54 -3.37 1.02 -3.24
N ALA A 55 -2.69 2.10 -2.98
CA ALA A 55 -1.39 2.11 -2.33
C ALA A 55 -1.17 3.47 -1.66
N ASN A 56 -0.53 3.47 -0.51
CA ASN A 56 -0.26 4.69 0.24
C ASN A 56 1.10 4.59 0.95
N LEU A 57 1.65 5.72 1.37
CA LEU A 57 2.83 5.76 2.24
C LEU A 57 2.55 6.54 3.53
N VAL A 58 3.10 6.03 4.62
CA VAL A 58 3.44 6.84 5.79
C VAL A 58 4.93 7.12 5.69
N VAL A 59 5.31 8.39 5.58
CA VAL A 59 6.70 8.79 5.34
C VAL A 59 7.13 9.91 6.29
N ARG A 60 8.38 9.83 6.77
CA ARG A 60 9.05 10.90 7.52
C ARG A 60 10.56 10.84 7.29
N GLY A 61 11.13 11.95 6.84
CA GLY A 61 12.57 12.01 6.57
C GLY A 61 12.98 10.98 5.51
N GLY A 62 13.87 10.05 5.88
CA GLY A 62 14.34 8.98 5.00
C GLY A 62 13.65 7.63 5.19
N GLU A 63 12.60 7.54 6.02
CA GLU A 63 11.90 6.28 6.30
C GLU A 63 10.51 6.27 5.68
N ALA A 64 10.11 5.11 5.15
CA ALA A 64 8.83 4.93 4.49
C ALA A 64 8.19 3.58 4.86
N HIS A 65 6.87 3.62 5.01
CA HIS A 65 6.02 2.47 5.30
C HIS A 65 4.91 2.43 4.27
N LEU A 66 4.86 1.37 3.46
CA LEU A 66 3.84 1.18 2.43
C LEU A 66 2.58 0.61 3.07
N VAL A 67 1.42 1.19 2.74
CA VAL A 67 0.10 0.73 3.20
C VAL A 67 -0.73 0.38 1.99
N ASP A 68 -1.03 -0.89 1.84
CA ASP A 68 -1.43 -1.58 0.63
C ASP A 68 -0.44 -1.43 -0.53
N ALA A 69 -0.46 -2.36 -1.45
CA ALA A 69 0.49 -2.46 -2.55
C ALA A 69 -0.22 -2.91 -3.83
N GLY A 70 -1.19 -2.13 -4.28
CA GLY A 70 -1.88 -2.36 -5.54
C GLY A 70 -0.96 -2.19 -6.75
N ASP A 71 -1.47 -2.48 -7.92
CA ASP A 71 -0.70 -2.33 -9.16
C ASP A 71 -0.30 -0.85 -9.37
N GLY A 72 0.91 -0.63 -9.85
CA GLY A 72 1.50 0.70 -9.99
C GLY A 72 2.16 1.26 -8.73
N ALA A 73 2.01 0.63 -7.54
CA ALA A 73 2.53 1.14 -6.27
C ALA A 73 4.01 1.52 -6.32
N MET A 74 4.87 0.68 -6.92
CA MET A 74 6.31 0.95 -6.94
C MET A 74 6.72 2.09 -7.86
N THR A 75 6.06 2.26 -8.98
CA THR A 75 6.26 3.43 -9.84
C THR A 75 5.85 4.70 -9.10
N ALA A 76 4.70 4.69 -8.44
CA ALA A 76 4.20 5.82 -7.67
C ALA A 76 5.07 6.15 -6.44
N VAL A 77 5.69 5.17 -5.78
CA VAL A 77 6.69 5.42 -4.71
C VAL A 77 7.84 6.29 -5.22
N VAL A 78 8.37 5.96 -6.41
CA VAL A 78 9.47 6.72 -7.02
C VAL A 78 9.00 8.10 -7.49
N GLU A 79 7.82 8.20 -8.11
CA GLU A 79 7.21 9.47 -8.53
C GLU A 79 6.91 10.40 -7.36
N ALA A 80 6.55 9.84 -6.19
CA ALA A 80 6.40 10.57 -4.94
C ALA A 80 7.74 11.06 -4.35
N GLY A 81 8.87 10.79 -5.02
CA GLY A 81 10.21 11.17 -4.56
C GLY A 81 10.75 10.31 -3.41
N THR A 82 10.16 9.15 -3.18
CA THR A 82 10.59 8.23 -2.12
C THR A 82 11.51 7.15 -2.70
N ASP A 83 12.66 6.93 -2.06
CA ASP A 83 13.52 5.81 -2.39
C ASP A 83 12.89 4.52 -1.85
N TYR A 84 12.47 3.61 -2.75
CA TYR A 84 11.88 2.33 -2.34
C TYR A 84 12.82 1.45 -1.49
N ARG A 85 14.14 1.71 -1.51
CA ARG A 85 15.12 1.08 -0.62
C ARG A 85 14.99 1.54 0.84
N ALA A 86 14.31 2.66 1.05
CA ALA A 86 13.98 3.19 2.38
C ALA A 86 12.74 2.54 3.02
N LEU A 87 12.03 1.68 2.28
CA LEU A 87 10.88 0.96 2.83
C LEU A 87 11.30 0.06 4.00
N ARG A 88 10.66 0.27 5.16
CA ARG A 88 10.85 -0.49 6.40
C ARG A 88 9.78 -1.54 6.60
N SER A 89 8.55 -1.23 6.20
CA SER A 89 7.42 -2.14 6.32
C SER A 89 6.41 -1.98 5.19
N VAL A 90 5.63 -3.05 4.99
CA VAL A 90 4.44 -3.09 4.14
C VAL A 90 3.29 -3.55 5.01
N TRP A 91 2.16 -2.86 4.97
CA TRP A 91 0.95 -3.13 5.72
C TRP A 91 -0.17 -3.42 4.74
N ILE A 92 -0.65 -4.66 4.70
CA ILE A 92 -1.73 -5.09 3.79
C ILE A 92 -3.02 -5.20 4.58
N SER A 93 -4.03 -4.44 4.16
CA SER A 93 -5.34 -4.42 4.82
C SER A 93 -6.10 -5.73 4.62
N HIS A 94 -6.14 -6.24 3.41
CA HIS A 94 -6.78 -7.51 3.05
C HIS A 94 -6.19 -8.08 1.75
N ILE A 95 -6.65 -9.27 1.34
CA ILE A 95 -6.01 -10.04 0.27
C ILE A 95 -6.67 -9.93 -1.10
N HIS A 96 -7.52 -8.93 -1.34
CA HIS A 96 -7.99 -8.68 -2.70
C HIS A 96 -6.82 -8.20 -3.58
N PHE A 97 -6.90 -8.54 -4.87
CA PHE A 97 -5.79 -8.35 -5.80
C PHE A 97 -5.38 -6.89 -5.94
N ASP A 98 -6.33 -5.97 -5.98
CA ASP A 98 -6.07 -4.54 -6.09
C ASP A 98 -5.30 -3.95 -4.90
N HIS A 99 -5.27 -4.60 -3.74
CA HIS A 99 -4.47 -4.19 -2.57
C HIS A 99 -3.09 -4.84 -2.48
N LEU A 100 -2.81 -5.85 -3.32
CA LEU A 100 -1.52 -6.58 -3.23
C LEU A 100 -0.89 -6.92 -4.60
N GLY A 101 -1.53 -6.58 -5.72
CA GLY A 101 -1.05 -6.92 -7.06
C GLY A 101 0.34 -6.40 -7.38
N GLY A 102 0.74 -5.26 -6.81
CA GLY A 102 2.07 -4.66 -6.92
C GLY A 102 3.13 -5.22 -5.96
N LEU A 103 2.76 -6.10 -5.02
CA LEU A 103 3.71 -6.63 -4.02
C LEU A 103 4.86 -7.41 -4.67
N TYR A 104 4.64 -8.06 -5.81
CA TYR A 104 5.70 -8.71 -6.56
C TYR A 104 6.77 -7.71 -7.02
N ALA A 105 6.36 -6.53 -7.48
CA ALA A 105 7.29 -5.47 -7.86
C ALA A 105 8.07 -4.92 -6.67
N VAL A 106 7.43 -4.76 -5.50
CA VAL A 106 8.10 -4.37 -4.24
C VAL A 106 9.25 -5.32 -3.91
N LEU A 107 8.97 -6.62 -3.91
CA LEU A 107 9.95 -7.66 -3.60
C LEU A 107 11.02 -7.79 -4.70
N GLY A 108 10.60 -7.71 -5.97
CA GLY A 108 11.48 -7.87 -7.13
C GLY A 108 12.50 -6.74 -7.28
N LEU A 109 12.09 -5.49 -7.12
CA LEU A 109 13.00 -4.35 -7.18
C LEU A 109 14.00 -4.34 -6.01
N ARG A 110 13.56 -4.76 -4.81
CA ARG A 110 14.48 -4.97 -3.69
C ARG A 110 15.57 -6.00 -4.03
N LEU A 111 15.17 -7.14 -4.60
CA LEU A 111 16.09 -8.19 -5.01
C LEU A 111 17.05 -7.67 -6.10
N GLN A 112 16.52 -7.10 -7.17
CA GLN A 112 17.28 -6.63 -8.33
C GLN A 112 18.30 -5.55 -7.97
N THR A 113 17.96 -4.66 -7.05
CA THR A 113 18.86 -3.57 -6.62
C THR A 113 19.65 -3.91 -5.37
N ARG A 114 19.61 -5.18 -4.93
CA ARG A 114 20.32 -5.69 -3.75
C ARG A 114 19.99 -4.93 -2.45
N ALA A 115 18.80 -4.36 -2.37
CA ALA A 115 18.29 -3.66 -1.19
C ALA A 115 17.75 -4.66 -0.15
N VAL A 116 18.58 -5.62 0.28
CA VAL A 116 18.19 -6.75 1.15
C VAL A 116 18.19 -6.41 2.65
N GLY A 117 18.10 -5.15 3.01
CA GLY A 117 17.89 -4.72 4.40
C GLY A 117 16.57 -5.28 4.97
N PRO A 118 16.33 -5.15 6.30
CA PRO A 118 15.10 -5.64 6.90
C PRO A 118 13.85 -5.02 6.27
N LEU A 119 12.87 -5.86 5.92
CA LEU A 119 11.52 -5.47 5.50
C LEU A 119 10.52 -6.34 6.24
N SER A 120 9.64 -5.72 7.01
CA SER A 120 8.53 -6.41 7.66
C SER A 120 7.25 -6.27 6.83
N ILE A 121 6.58 -7.39 6.55
CA ILE A 121 5.31 -7.42 5.84
C ILE A 121 4.24 -7.85 6.84
N TYR A 122 3.30 -6.97 7.11
CA TYR A 122 2.17 -7.16 8.00
C TYR A 122 0.91 -7.32 7.16
N GLY A 123 0.05 -8.27 7.51
CA GLY A 123 -1.22 -8.43 6.82
C GLY A 123 -2.09 -9.53 7.43
N PRO A 124 -3.25 -9.81 6.84
CA PRO A 124 -4.18 -10.80 7.37
C PRO A 124 -3.63 -12.24 7.25
N PRO A 125 -4.31 -13.24 7.86
CA PRO A 125 -4.02 -14.64 7.59
C PRO A 125 -3.96 -14.94 6.10
N GLY A 126 -3.02 -15.80 5.67
CA GLY A 126 -2.71 -16.08 4.27
C GLY A 126 -1.57 -15.25 3.68
N MET A 127 -1.17 -14.13 4.32
CA MET A 127 -0.05 -13.31 3.83
C MET A 127 1.25 -14.08 3.71
N ARG A 128 1.53 -14.98 4.66
CA ARG A 128 2.74 -15.81 4.62
C ARG A 128 2.76 -16.72 3.40
N GLU A 129 1.61 -17.31 3.06
CA GLU A 129 1.46 -18.16 1.87
C GLU A 129 1.69 -17.34 0.59
N ILE A 130 1.06 -16.17 0.48
CA ILE A 130 1.20 -15.26 -0.67
C ILE A 130 2.67 -14.84 -0.84
N VAL A 131 3.31 -14.35 0.20
CA VAL A 131 4.71 -13.90 0.13
C VAL A 131 5.64 -15.05 -0.23
N ASN A 132 5.46 -16.24 0.35
CA ASN A 132 6.25 -17.41 0.01
C ASN A 132 6.07 -17.81 -1.47
N GLY A 133 4.86 -17.73 -2.00
CA GLY A 133 4.56 -17.95 -3.41
C GLY A 133 5.28 -16.95 -4.32
N LEU A 134 5.22 -15.66 -4.00
CA LEU A 134 5.91 -14.60 -4.74
C LEU A 134 7.43 -14.77 -4.71
N LEU A 135 8.00 -15.07 -3.54
CA LEU A 135 9.43 -15.35 -3.39
C LEU A 135 9.86 -16.60 -4.18
N ALA A 136 9.02 -17.64 -4.20
CA ALA A 136 9.28 -18.83 -5.02
C ALA A 136 9.27 -18.50 -6.53
N ALA A 137 8.35 -17.66 -6.99
CA ALA A 137 8.29 -17.18 -8.36
C ALA A 137 9.52 -16.35 -8.77
N MET A 138 10.20 -15.72 -7.82
CA MET A 138 11.44 -14.95 -8.07
C MET A 138 12.70 -15.81 -8.19
N ARG A 139 12.69 -17.05 -7.70
CA ARG A 139 13.91 -17.89 -7.67
C ARG A 139 14.60 -18.07 -9.03
N PRO A 140 13.90 -18.29 -10.16
CA PRO A 140 14.55 -18.38 -11.46
C PRO A 140 15.32 -17.10 -11.81
N SER A 141 14.71 -15.92 -11.64
CA SER A 141 15.32 -14.62 -11.87
C SER A 141 16.51 -14.37 -10.93
N ALA A 142 16.36 -14.69 -9.64
CA ALA A 142 17.42 -14.55 -8.67
C ALA A 142 18.67 -15.39 -9.01
N ARG A 143 18.47 -16.59 -9.58
CA ARG A 143 19.58 -17.45 -10.03
C ARG A 143 20.25 -16.97 -11.31
N SER A 144 19.51 -16.32 -12.20
CA SER A 144 20.11 -15.75 -13.41
C SER A 144 20.98 -14.52 -13.09
N GLY A 145 20.68 -13.80 -12.01
CA GLY A 145 21.35 -12.58 -11.63
C GLY A 145 21.46 -11.60 -12.81
N PHE A 146 22.65 -11.03 -13.00
CA PHE A 146 22.99 -10.21 -14.17
C PHE A 146 23.56 -11.05 -15.34
N GLY A 147 23.62 -12.38 -15.19
CA GLY A 147 24.14 -13.29 -16.22
C GLY A 147 25.67 -13.26 -16.39
N VAL A 148 26.41 -12.83 -15.37
CA VAL A 148 27.86 -12.74 -15.42
C VAL A 148 28.51 -13.85 -14.56
N PRO A 149 29.53 -14.59 -15.09
CA PRO A 149 30.24 -15.58 -14.30
C PRO A 149 30.84 -15.01 -13.00
N GLY A 150 30.69 -15.76 -11.90
CA GLY A 150 31.21 -15.35 -10.59
C GLY A 150 30.27 -14.48 -9.77
N GLU A 151 29.09 -14.18 -10.27
CA GLU A 151 28.07 -13.46 -9.51
C GLU A 151 27.60 -14.28 -8.31
N VAL A 152 27.44 -13.61 -7.15
CA VAL A 152 26.88 -14.21 -5.96
C VAL A 152 25.36 -14.07 -5.98
N ALA A 153 24.66 -15.20 -6.00
CA ALA A 153 23.21 -15.23 -5.92
C ALA A 153 22.71 -14.69 -4.57
N ILE A 154 21.61 -13.96 -4.61
CA ILE A 154 20.94 -13.47 -3.40
C ILE A 154 19.66 -14.28 -3.21
N ASP A 155 19.41 -14.71 -1.98
CA ASP A 155 18.12 -15.31 -1.63
C ASP A 155 17.01 -14.25 -1.69
N PRO A 156 15.95 -14.44 -2.50
CA PRO A 156 14.81 -13.51 -2.52
C PRO A 156 14.19 -13.26 -1.15
N ALA A 157 14.29 -14.22 -0.22
CA ALA A 157 13.75 -14.09 1.14
C ALA A 157 14.65 -13.28 2.09
N ALA A 158 15.86 -12.90 1.67
CA ALA A 158 16.81 -12.22 2.54
C ALA A 158 16.22 -10.92 3.13
N GLY A 159 16.24 -10.81 4.46
CA GLY A 159 15.76 -9.64 5.21
C GLY A 159 14.24 -9.51 5.29
N ILE A 160 13.43 -10.44 4.75
CA ILE A 160 11.98 -10.38 4.77
C ILE A 160 11.43 -11.11 6.00
N THR A 161 10.54 -10.44 6.72
CA THR A 161 9.76 -11.02 7.84
C THR A 161 8.28 -10.82 7.55
N VAL A 162 7.48 -11.89 7.64
CA VAL A 162 6.02 -11.82 7.48
C VAL A 162 5.35 -12.03 8.82
N VAL A 163 4.44 -11.12 9.18
CA VAL A 163 3.63 -11.16 10.41
C VAL A 163 2.17 -11.15 10.01
N GLU A 164 1.46 -12.22 10.35
CA GLU A 164 0.01 -12.30 10.18
C GLU A 164 -0.68 -11.70 11.40
N LEU A 165 -1.50 -10.68 11.13
CA LEU A 165 -2.15 -9.84 12.12
C LEU A 165 -3.45 -10.47 12.65
N LYS A 166 -3.86 -9.99 13.84
CA LYS A 166 -5.15 -10.32 14.47
C LYS A 166 -5.88 -9.04 14.85
N ASP A 167 -7.18 -9.15 14.99
CA ASP A 167 -8.02 -8.08 15.56
C ASP A 167 -7.55 -7.73 16.97
N GLY A 168 -7.33 -6.44 17.21
CA GLY A 168 -6.85 -5.91 18.48
C GLY A 168 -5.34 -5.91 18.66
N ASP A 169 -4.55 -6.41 17.71
CA ASP A 169 -3.08 -6.34 17.80
C ASP A 169 -2.61 -4.88 17.85
N ILE A 170 -1.53 -4.67 18.60
CA ILE A 170 -0.79 -3.39 18.64
C ILE A 170 0.66 -3.70 18.32
N ILE A 171 1.17 -3.10 17.25
CA ILE A 171 2.56 -3.26 16.82
C ILE A 171 3.30 -1.95 17.07
N GLU A 172 4.36 -2.02 17.87
CA GLU A 172 5.26 -0.89 18.10
C GLU A 172 6.62 -1.21 17.48
N ARG A 173 6.94 -0.53 16.38
CA ARG A 173 8.18 -0.75 15.65
C ARG A 173 8.53 0.44 14.75
N ASP A 174 9.83 0.70 14.61
CA ASP A 174 10.36 1.71 13.70
C ASP A 174 9.71 3.10 13.88
N GLY A 175 9.45 3.48 15.13
CA GLY A 175 8.82 4.77 15.46
C GLY A 175 7.32 4.84 15.19
N LEU A 176 6.70 3.76 14.74
CA LEU A 176 5.27 3.62 14.58
C LEU A 176 4.67 2.85 15.75
N LYS A 177 3.48 3.30 16.18
CA LYS A 177 2.56 2.47 16.94
C LYS A 177 1.31 2.27 16.10
N VAL A 178 1.04 1.02 15.70
CA VAL A 178 -0.08 0.68 14.83
C VAL A 178 -1.06 -0.20 15.58
N THR A 179 -2.30 0.26 15.72
CA THR A 179 -3.42 -0.53 16.27
C THR A 179 -4.24 -1.08 15.12
N ILE A 180 -4.58 -2.37 15.19
CA ILE A 180 -5.27 -3.13 14.17
C ILE A 180 -6.71 -3.39 14.63
N ALA A 181 -7.71 -3.12 13.79
CA ALA A 181 -9.09 -3.52 14.03
C ALA A 181 -9.65 -4.26 12.82
N ALA A 182 -10.30 -5.39 13.07
CA ALA A 182 -11.09 -6.04 12.04
C ALA A 182 -12.24 -5.14 11.61
N ASN A 183 -12.52 -5.11 10.32
CA ASN A 183 -13.59 -4.32 9.72
C ASN A 183 -14.67 -5.22 9.09
N SER A 184 -15.63 -4.65 8.36
CA SER A 184 -16.80 -5.36 7.86
C SER A 184 -16.77 -5.59 6.33
N HIS A 185 -15.57 -5.68 5.74
CA HIS A 185 -15.42 -5.93 4.29
C HIS A 185 -15.84 -7.35 3.87
N TYR A 186 -15.77 -8.32 4.80
CA TYR A 186 -16.24 -9.68 4.59
C TYR A 186 -17.43 -10.01 5.51
N SER A 187 -18.39 -10.80 5.02
CA SER A 187 -19.59 -11.24 5.77
C SER A 187 -19.72 -12.76 5.80
N PHE A 188 -18.61 -13.45 6.04
CA PHE A 188 -18.65 -14.90 6.28
C PHE A 188 -19.41 -15.22 7.56
N ALA A 189 -19.98 -16.44 7.64
CA ALA A 189 -20.72 -16.88 8.81
C ALA A 189 -19.82 -16.87 10.06
N GLU A 190 -20.32 -16.29 11.15
CA GLU A 190 -19.59 -16.17 12.41
C GLU A 190 -19.09 -17.54 12.88
N GLY A 191 -17.82 -17.62 13.27
CA GLY A 191 -17.15 -18.84 13.71
C GLY A 191 -16.76 -19.82 12.62
N SER A 192 -17.08 -19.55 11.34
CA SER A 192 -16.68 -20.38 10.20
C SER A 192 -15.17 -20.38 10.00
N ALA A 193 -14.64 -21.34 9.23
CA ALA A 193 -13.24 -21.39 8.85
C ALA A 193 -12.88 -20.19 7.94
N GLU A 194 -13.79 -19.83 7.04
CA GLU A 194 -13.66 -18.69 6.15
C GLU A 194 -13.58 -17.37 6.91
N GLU A 195 -14.47 -17.17 7.91
CA GLU A 195 -14.46 -15.96 8.74
C GLU A 195 -13.15 -15.82 9.54
N LYS A 196 -12.59 -16.92 10.00
CA LYS A 196 -11.30 -16.94 10.72
C LYS A 196 -10.11 -16.69 9.82
N TYR A 197 -10.15 -17.14 8.57
CA TYR A 197 -9.05 -17.06 7.63
C TYR A 197 -9.08 -15.78 6.79
N PHE A 198 -10.24 -15.43 6.24
CA PHE A 198 -10.39 -14.24 5.40
C PHE A 198 -10.72 -13.03 6.26
N ARG A 199 -9.71 -12.21 6.52
CA ARG A 199 -9.83 -11.01 7.35
C ARG A 199 -9.52 -9.76 6.53
N SER A 200 -10.22 -8.69 6.85
CA SER A 200 -9.88 -7.33 6.44
C SER A 200 -9.68 -6.47 7.68
N TYR A 201 -8.68 -5.60 7.61
CA TYR A 201 -8.24 -4.77 8.72
C TYR A 201 -8.20 -3.29 8.37
N SER A 202 -8.54 -2.48 9.35
CA SER A 202 -8.26 -1.06 9.39
C SER A 202 -7.08 -0.82 10.33
N PHE A 203 -6.28 0.21 10.03
CA PHE A 203 -5.06 0.53 10.77
C PHE A 203 -5.16 1.93 11.37
N ARG A 204 -4.75 2.07 12.65
CA ARG A 204 -4.49 3.35 13.27
C ARG A 204 -3.00 3.49 13.53
N PHE A 205 -2.40 4.49 12.91
CA PHE A 205 -1.02 4.89 13.10
C PHE A 205 -1.00 6.03 14.12
N ASP A 206 -0.54 5.77 15.35
CA ASP A 206 -0.25 6.79 16.34
C ASP A 206 1.23 7.17 16.19
N LEU A 207 1.47 8.35 15.63
CA LEU A 207 2.77 8.87 15.28
C LEU A 207 3.20 9.93 16.30
N ALA A 208 4.48 10.33 16.27
CA ALA A 208 4.99 11.28 17.24
C ALA A 208 4.29 12.66 17.23
N ASP A 209 3.72 13.05 16.09
CA ASP A 209 3.15 14.39 15.85
C ASP A 209 1.67 14.35 15.44
N ARG A 210 1.12 13.19 15.14
CA ARG A 210 -0.28 13.05 14.69
C ARG A 210 -0.75 11.60 14.72
N SER A 211 -2.07 11.42 14.62
CA SER A 211 -2.71 10.11 14.42
C SER A 211 -3.41 10.04 13.07
N ILE A 212 -3.21 8.92 12.36
CA ILE A 212 -3.82 8.66 11.05
C ILE A 212 -4.54 7.33 11.12
N VAL A 213 -5.78 7.28 10.66
CA VAL A 213 -6.51 6.03 10.50
C VAL A 213 -6.74 5.76 9.03
N TYR A 214 -6.39 4.57 8.59
CA TYR A 214 -6.69 4.03 7.27
C TYR A 214 -7.74 2.94 7.41
N THR A 215 -8.86 3.07 6.71
CA THR A 215 -9.97 2.14 6.84
C THR A 215 -9.69 0.79 6.18
N GLY A 216 -8.81 0.73 5.15
CA GLY A 216 -8.90 -0.35 4.18
C GLY A 216 -10.30 -0.35 3.57
N ASP A 217 -10.68 -1.43 2.93
CA ASP A 217 -12.05 -1.61 2.45
C ASP A 217 -12.93 -2.09 3.60
N THR A 218 -14.09 -1.46 3.76
CA THR A 218 -15.01 -1.76 4.86
C THR A 218 -16.43 -1.27 4.57
N GLY A 219 -17.44 -2.01 4.94
CA GLY A 219 -18.76 -1.46 5.15
C GLY A 219 -18.84 -0.63 6.45
N PRO A 220 -20.03 -0.13 6.84
CA PRO A 220 -20.22 0.52 8.12
C PRO A 220 -19.80 -0.37 9.28
N SER A 221 -18.93 0.13 10.18
CA SER A 221 -18.31 -0.66 11.25
C SER A 221 -18.10 0.16 12.52
N ASP A 222 -18.69 -0.27 13.63
CA ASP A 222 -18.45 0.35 14.94
C ASP A 222 -17.00 0.15 15.43
N LYS A 223 -16.35 -0.94 15.04
CA LYS A 223 -14.93 -1.16 15.35
C LYS A 223 -14.05 -0.11 14.67
N VAL A 224 -14.31 0.20 13.40
CA VAL A 224 -13.60 1.24 12.66
C VAL A 224 -13.86 2.62 13.24
N ILE A 225 -15.12 2.94 13.62
CA ILE A 225 -15.45 4.19 14.30
C ILE A 225 -14.68 4.33 15.61
N ASN A 226 -14.62 3.27 16.42
CA ASN A 226 -13.87 3.27 17.67
C ASN A 226 -12.36 3.43 17.45
N LEU A 227 -11.80 2.76 16.44
CA LEU A 227 -10.40 2.88 16.03
C LEU A 227 -10.08 4.34 15.61
N ALA A 228 -10.99 4.98 14.87
CA ALA A 228 -10.82 6.34 14.34
C ALA A 228 -11.08 7.43 15.38
N ARG A 229 -11.53 7.10 16.58
CA ARG A 229 -11.93 8.10 17.58
C ARG A 229 -10.85 9.14 17.85
N GLY A 230 -11.19 10.40 17.56
CA GLY A 230 -10.34 11.57 17.78
C GLY A 230 -9.08 11.63 16.89
N ALA A 231 -9.00 10.83 15.84
CA ALA A 231 -7.83 10.84 14.93
C ALA A 231 -7.68 12.21 14.23
N ASP A 232 -6.43 12.59 13.96
CA ASP A 232 -6.13 13.82 13.22
C ASP A 232 -6.53 13.69 11.75
N LEU A 233 -6.38 12.48 11.16
CA LEU A 233 -6.72 12.19 9.77
C LEU A 233 -7.43 10.84 9.67
N LEU A 234 -8.58 10.81 9.02
CA LEU A 234 -9.23 9.61 8.54
C LEU A 234 -9.01 9.49 7.04
N VAL A 235 -8.28 8.47 6.62
CA VAL A 235 -8.10 8.09 5.22
C VAL A 235 -9.04 6.92 4.95
N THR A 236 -10.01 7.12 4.07
CA THR A 236 -11.13 6.19 3.88
C THR A 236 -11.33 5.83 2.42
N GLU A 237 -11.74 4.59 2.18
CA GLU A 237 -12.29 4.16 0.90
C GLU A 237 -13.65 4.78 0.63
N MET A 238 -14.14 4.68 -0.60
CA MET A 238 -15.48 5.10 -1.00
C MET A 238 -15.98 4.30 -2.19
N VAL A 239 -17.27 3.95 -2.18
CA VAL A 239 -17.99 3.44 -3.35
C VAL A 239 -18.95 4.49 -3.92
N ASP A 240 -18.86 4.76 -5.23
CA ASP A 240 -19.91 5.44 -5.99
C ASP A 240 -20.85 4.42 -6.62
N LEU A 241 -21.99 4.18 -6.00
CA LEU A 241 -22.95 3.16 -6.43
C LEU A 241 -23.50 3.42 -7.84
N ASP A 242 -23.65 4.67 -8.25
CA ASP A 242 -24.12 4.99 -9.60
C ASP A 242 -23.04 4.71 -10.65
N GLY A 243 -21.79 5.05 -10.35
CA GLY A 243 -20.65 4.70 -11.18
C GLY A 243 -20.42 3.19 -11.28
N ILE A 244 -20.63 2.46 -10.18
CA ILE A 244 -20.57 0.99 -10.16
C ILE A 244 -21.63 0.38 -11.08
N LYS A 245 -22.87 0.85 -11.05
CA LYS A 245 -23.94 0.36 -11.96
C LYS A 245 -23.53 0.50 -13.42
N ALA A 246 -22.94 1.65 -13.79
CA ALA A 246 -22.45 1.89 -15.14
C ALA A 246 -21.29 0.93 -15.52
N THR A 247 -20.41 0.65 -14.59
CA THR A 247 -19.30 -0.29 -14.75
C THR A 247 -19.81 -1.72 -14.86
N MET A 248 -20.68 -2.15 -13.97
CA MET A 248 -21.31 -3.48 -14.00
C MET A 248 -22.02 -3.76 -15.32
N THR A 249 -22.77 -2.78 -15.86
CA THR A 249 -23.43 -2.91 -17.17
C THR A 249 -22.42 -3.26 -18.29
N ARG A 250 -21.21 -2.73 -18.21
CA ARG A 250 -20.15 -3.01 -19.19
C ARG A 250 -19.58 -4.43 -19.05
N TYR A 251 -19.37 -4.91 -17.83
CA TYR A 251 -18.73 -6.19 -17.52
C TYR A 251 -19.71 -7.35 -17.34
N ALA A 252 -20.99 -7.06 -17.10
CA ALA A 252 -22.05 -8.05 -16.89
C ALA A 252 -22.21 -9.06 -18.05
N LYS A 253 -21.73 -8.71 -19.26
CA LYS A 253 -21.75 -9.61 -20.43
C LYS A 253 -20.97 -10.90 -20.23
N HIS A 254 -20.07 -10.93 -19.27
CA HIS A 254 -19.20 -12.07 -18.96
C HIS A 254 -19.54 -12.73 -17.62
N MET A 255 -20.62 -12.29 -16.97
CA MET A 255 -21.05 -12.76 -15.66
C MET A 255 -22.43 -13.39 -15.72
N SER A 256 -22.64 -14.43 -14.93
CA SER A 256 -23.98 -14.97 -14.67
C SER A 256 -24.79 -14.03 -13.79
N ALA A 257 -26.11 -14.16 -13.79
CA ALA A 257 -27.02 -13.37 -12.94
C ALA A 257 -26.63 -13.51 -11.46
N LYS A 258 -26.25 -14.71 -11.01
CA LYS A 258 -25.82 -14.96 -9.63
C LYS A 258 -24.51 -14.20 -9.29
N GLU A 259 -23.56 -14.17 -10.19
CA GLU A 259 -22.31 -13.42 -9.98
C GLU A 259 -22.57 -11.92 -9.91
N ILE A 260 -23.50 -11.40 -10.72
CA ILE A 260 -23.92 -9.99 -10.66
C ILE A 260 -24.57 -9.68 -9.32
N ASP A 261 -25.47 -10.54 -8.84
CA ASP A 261 -26.14 -10.36 -7.55
C ASP A 261 -25.14 -10.35 -6.39
N VAL A 262 -24.21 -11.30 -6.36
CA VAL A 262 -23.16 -11.39 -5.34
C VAL A 262 -22.25 -10.17 -5.38
N ALA A 263 -21.81 -9.74 -6.56
CA ALA A 263 -20.96 -8.56 -6.71
C ALA A 263 -21.70 -7.28 -6.28
N THR A 264 -22.98 -7.16 -6.62
CA THR A 264 -23.82 -6.02 -6.21
C THR A 264 -24.00 -5.99 -4.69
N GLN A 265 -24.28 -7.13 -4.07
CA GLN A 265 -24.39 -7.25 -2.62
C GLN A 265 -23.06 -6.84 -1.95
N HIS A 266 -21.94 -7.34 -2.46
CA HIS A 266 -20.61 -7.00 -1.93
C HIS A 266 -20.38 -5.49 -1.98
N LEU A 267 -20.55 -4.87 -3.14
CA LEU A 267 -20.31 -3.43 -3.35
C LEU A 267 -21.23 -2.53 -2.52
N THR A 268 -22.46 -2.98 -2.25
CA THR A 268 -23.44 -2.19 -1.48
C THR A 268 -23.35 -2.37 0.02
N SER A 269 -22.81 -3.49 0.51
CA SER A 269 -22.82 -3.83 1.94
C SER A 269 -21.46 -3.77 2.58
N HIS A 270 -20.39 -3.90 1.78
CA HIS A 270 -19.03 -4.05 2.28
C HIS A 270 -18.10 -2.88 1.92
N HIS A 271 -18.70 -1.79 1.39
CA HIS A 271 -18.02 -0.53 1.10
C HIS A 271 -18.81 0.66 1.66
N LEU A 272 -18.12 1.80 1.79
CA LEU A 272 -18.68 3.02 2.35
C LEU A 272 -19.19 3.96 1.27
N THR A 273 -20.43 4.39 1.38
CA THR A 273 -20.95 5.51 0.62
C THR A 273 -20.51 6.85 1.23
N THR A 274 -20.68 7.95 0.52
CA THR A 274 -20.46 9.32 1.05
C THR A 274 -21.23 9.58 2.34
N ALA A 275 -22.44 9.03 2.46
CA ALA A 275 -23.27 9.14 3.67
C ALA A 275 -22.67 8.36 4.85
N ASP A 276 -22.16 7.15 4.60
CA ASP A 276 -21.52 6.32 5.63
C ASP A 276 -20.23 6.96 6.13
N ILE A 277 -19.41 7.51 5.22
CA ILE A 277 -18.19 8.25 5.56
C ILE A 277 -18.53 9.46 6.44
N SER A 278 -19.56 10.24 6.03
CA SER A 278 -20.02 11.40 6.79
C SER A 278 -20.43 11.03 8.21
N ALA A 279 -21.22 9.97 8.37
CA ALA A 279 -21.67 9.48 9.66
C ALA A 279 -20.52 8.93 10.51
N MET A 280 -19.61 8.13 9.91
CA MET A 280 -18.42 7.58 10.56
C MET A 280 -17.51 8.70 11.07
N ALA A 281 -17.17 9.65 10.23
CA ALA A 281 -16.26 10.75 10.57
C ALA A 281 -16.84 11.61 11.70
N ALA A 282 -18.12 11.93 11.63
CA ALA A 282 -18.80 12.70 12.69
C ALA A 282 -18.88 11.94 14.03
N ARG A 283 -19.23 10.64 14.01
CA ARG A 283 -19.30 9.79 15.21
C ARG A 283 -17.92 9.57 15.85
N ALA A 284 -16.89 9.38 15.03
CA ALA A 284 -15.52 9.23 15.50
C ALA A 284 -14.90 10.54 15.98
N GLY A 285 -15.42 11.70 15.57
CA GLY A 285 -14.87 13.01 15.93
C GLY A 285 -13.47 13.23 15.36
N VAL A 286 -13.21 12.74 14.15
CA VAL A 286 -11.94 12.96 13.46
C VAL A 286 -11.77 14.43 13.06
N LYS A 287 -10.51 14.90 12.89
CA LYS A 287 -10.29 16.32 12.56
C LYS A 287 -10.40 16.58 11.05
N ALA A 288 -10.01 15.62 10.20
CA ALA A 288 -10.07 15.75 8.74
C ALA A 288 -10.34 14.39 8.10
N VAL A 289 -10.88 14.41 6.89
CA VAL A 289 -11.13 13.22 6.05
C VAL A 289 -10.41 13.36 4.72
N VAL A 290 -9.72 12.30 4.32
CA VAL A 290 -9.18 12.09 2.97
C VAL A 290 -9.85 10.85 2.39
N VAL A 291 -10.48 11.00 1.24
CA VAL A 291 -11.11 9.89 0.51
C VAL A 291 -10.15 9.39 -0.56
N THR A 292 -9.83 8.11 -0.50
CA THR A 292 -9.02 7.35 -1.47
C THR A 292 -9.79 6.12 -1.93
N HIS A 293 -9.16 5.19 -2.65
CA HIS A 293 -9.81 3.94 -3.07
C HIS A 293 -11.25 4.17 -3.55
N ILE A 294 -11.42 4.92 -4.66
CA ILE A 294 -12.74 5.31 -5.15
C ILE A 294 -13.23 4.26 -6.15
N ALA A 295 -14.09 3.35 -5.69
CA ALA A 295 -14.71 2.35 -6.54
C ALA A 295 -15.91 2.94 -7.31
N GLY A 296 -15.96 2.69 -8.61
CA GLY A 296 -17.03 3.19 -9.49
C GLY A 296 -16.93 4.67 -9.88
N GLY A 297 -16.00 5.42 -9.30
CA GLY A 297 -15.78 6.81 -9.63
C GLY A 297 -15.29 7.01 -11.08
N ASN A 298 -15.84 8.01 -11.78
CA ASN A 298 -15.31 8.39 -13.08
C ASN A 298 -14.14 9.36 -12.89
N SER A 299 -12.91 8.88 -13.12
CA SER A 299 -11.68 9.67 -12.98
C SER A 299 -11.62 10.93 -13.89
N LYS A 300 -12.48 11.01 -14.89
CA LYS A 300 -12.57 12.15 -15.81
C LYS A 300 -13.54 13.23 -15.35
N ASP A 301 -14.34 12.97 -14.31
CA ASP A 301 -15.36 13.89 -13.85
C ASP A 301 -14.82 14.71 -12.66
N ALA A 302 -14.31 15.91 -12.95
CA ALA A 302 -13.89 16.87 -11.92
C ALA A 302 -15.05 17.28 -10.98
N TYR A 303 -16.28 17.25 -11.46
CA TYR A 303 -17.47 17.56 -10.66
C TYR A 303 -17.78 16.47 -9.62
N ALA A 304 -17.38 15.24 -9.87
CA ALA A 304 -17.60 14.15 -8.92
C ALA A 304 -16.91 14.42 -7.58
N SER A 305 -15.69 14.93 -7.59
CA SER A 305 -14.93 15.23 -6.36
C SER A 305 -15.64 16.28 -5.49
N ASP A 306 -16.12 17.37 -6.09
CA ASP A 306 -16.86 18.42 -5.38
C ASP A 306 -18.18 17.89 -4.83
N ARG A 307 -18.88 17.06 -5.60
CA ARG A 307 -20.11 16.40 -5.16
C ARG A 307 -19.86 15.50 -3.95
N TYR A 308 -18.85 14.62 -4.01
CA TYR A 308 -18.52 13.72 -2.90
C TYR A 308 -18.14 14.50 -1.64
N ALA A 309 -17.30 15.52 -1.77
CA ALA A 309 -16.92 16.34 -0.63
C ALA A 309 -18.13 17.07 -0.02
N ALA A 310 -19.02 17.62 -0.84
CA ALA A 310 -20.25 18.26 -0.38
C ALA A 310 -21.22 17.29 0.31
N GLU A 311 -21.35 16.07 -0.21
CA GLU A 311 -22.18 15.02 0.39
C GLU A 311 -21.65 14.61 1.76
N ILE A 312 -20.36 14.37 1.90
CA ILE A 312 -19.70 14.05 3.18
C ILE A 312 -19.85 15.23 4.14
N GLY A 313 -19.73 16.47 3.66
CA GLY A 313 -19.87 17.71 4.44
C GLY A 313 -21.28 17.96 5.00
N LYS A 314 -22.31 17.18 4.64
CA LYS A 314 -23.66 17.34 5.19
C LYS A 314 -23.72 17.10 6.70
N THR A 315 -23.00 16.13 7.22
CA THR A 315 -22.98 15.80 8.66
C THR A 315 -21.61 16.04 9.28
N PHE A 316 -20.53 15.64 8.60
CA PHE A 316 -19.16 15.93 9.05
C PHE A 316 -18.80 17.38 8.73
N ARG A 317 -18.28 18.13 9.73
CA ARG A 317 -18.00 19.57 9.61
C ARG A 317 -16.54 19.92 9.46
N GLY A 318 -15.64 18.90 9.50
CA GLY A 318 -14.22 19.09 9.26
C GLY A 318 -13.87 19.16 7.77
N PRO A 319 -12.61 19.44 7.44
CA PRO A 319 -12.12 19.39 6.06
C PRO A 319 -12.29 18.01 5.44
N VAL A 320 -12.76 17.97 4.19
CA VAL A 320 -12.87 16.76 3.36
C VAL A 320 -12.09 16.96 2.08
N HIS A 321 -11.21 16.02 1.76
CA HIS A 321 -10.43 16.02 0.53
C HIS A 321 -10.64 14.71 -0.24
N ILE A 322 -10.94 14.81 -1.53
CA ILE A 322 -11.04 13.66 -2.44
C ILE A 322 -9.68 13.52 -3.12
N ALA A 323 -8.93 12.52 -2.73
CA ALA A 323 -7.52 12.40 -3.11
C ALA A 323 -7.32 12.02 -4.58
N LYS A 324 -6.22 12.48 -5.11
CA LYS A 324 -5.60 12.02 -6.35
C LYS A 324 -4.30 11.29 -6.01
N ASP A 325 -3.78 10.55 -6.99
CA ASP A 325 -2.47 9.94 -6.86
C ASP A 325 -1.40 11.00 -6.61
N LEU A 326 -0.41 10.66 -5.77
CA LEU A 326 0.75 11.47 -5.41
C LEU A 326 0.47 12.70 -4.52
N GLU A 327 -0.74 12.83 -3.97
CA GLU A 327 -1.04 13.91 -3.02
C GLU A 327 -0.51 13.59 -1.61
N ARG A 328 -0.17 14.65 -0.87
CA ARG A 328 0.41 14.59 0.50
C ARG A 328 -0.49 15.29 1.50
N PHE A 329 -0.62 14.69 2.68
CA PHE A 329 -1.51 15.13 3.75
C PHE A 329 -0.83 15.19 5.11
#